data_ba49a1880e4ca99c945a75b474d13a1e
#
_entry.id   ba49a1880e4ca99c945a75b474d13a1e
#
_cell.length_a   1.000
_cell.length_b   1.000
_cell.length_c   1.000
_cell.angle_alpha   90.00
_cell.angle_beta   90.00
_cell.angle_gamma   90.00
#
_symmetry.space_group_name_H-M   'P 1'
#
loop_
_entity.id
_entity.type
_entity.pdbx_description
1 polymer ?
#
loop_
_entity_poly.entity_id
_entity_poly.type
_entity_poly.pdbx_seq_one_letter_code
_entity_poly.pdbx_strand_id
1 'polypeptide(L)'
;LIVLTKIDLIKTNDLNSYINKLKLWGYDCLPVSIKNEQSVDLLLERLRETTLTVLAGPSGVGKTSLINHFIPSLSLRTSSVSKKLKRGIHTTRHVELFSIGNRSLLADTPGFNRPEVVSDISGFAGLFPEFREQLDHSKCRFRNCLHRDEPGCVISKDLERYSFYRENLEEMINSRLPYQEDSA
;
A
#
# COMPACT_ATOMS: atom_id res chain seq x y z
N LEU A 1 -2.74 -6.17 4.27
CA LEU A 1 -2.46 -7.31 3.37
C LEU A 1 -1.79 -6.80 2.10
N ILE A 2 -0.66 -7.38 1.71
CA ILE A 2 -0.01 -7.17 0.40
C ILE A 2 -0.40 -8.32 -0.52
N VAL A 3 -0.90 -7.99 -1.72
CA VAL A 3 -1.23 -9.00 -2.73
C VAL A 3 -0.19 -8.95 -3.85
N LEU A 4 0.61 -10.00 -3.97
CA LEU A 4 1.56 -10.17 -5.07
C LEU A 4 0.81 -10.75 -6.28
N THR A 5 0.53 -9.93 -7.26
CA THR A 5 -0.24 -10.33 -8.45
C THR A 5 0.66 -10.86 -9.57
N LYS A 6 0.04 -11.54 -10.54
CA LYS A 6 0.74 -12.06 -11.75
C LYS A 6 1.91 -12.99 -11.44
N ILE A 7 1.79 -13.81 -10.39
CA ILE A 7 2.85 -14.75 -10.00
C ILE A 7 3.18 -15.80 -11.07
N ASP A 8 2.30 -15.93 -12.04
CA ASP A 8 2.55 -16.77 -13.24
C ASP A 8 3.67 -16.24 -14.16
N LEU A 9 4.11 -14.99 -13.94
CA LEU A 9 5.17 -14.35 -14.71
C LEU A 9 6.55 -14.39 -14.02
N ILE A 10 6.63 -14.92 -12.80
CA ILE A 10 7.86 -14.95 -12.00
C ILE A 10 8.29 -16.39 -11.70
N LYS A 11 9.59 -16.63 -11.57
CA LYS A 11 10.11 -17.92 -11.12
C LYS A 11 9.80 -18.17 -9.65
N THR A 12 9.51 -19.41 -9.29
CA THR A 12 9.13 -19.79 -7.92
C THR A 12 10.16 -19.37 -6.87
N ASN A 13 11.46 -19.50 -7.16
CA ASN A 13 12.51 -19.11 -6.21
C ASN A 13 12.51 -17.60 -5.94
N ASP A 14 12.30 -16.78 -6.96
CA ASP A 14 12.24 -15.33 -6.84
C ASP A 14 10.98 -14.92 -6.07
N LEU A 15 9.83 -15.57 -6.34
CA LEU A 15 8.59 -15.34 -5.63
C LEU A 15 8.74 -15.61 -4.13
N ASN A 16 9.35 -16.75 -3.77
CA ASN A 16 9.58 -17.10 -2.37
C ASN A 16 10.51 -16.09 -1.68
N SER A 17 11.52 -15.58 -2.38
CA SER A 17 12.40 -14.52 -1.87
C SER A 17 11.60 -13.25 -1.54
N TYR A 18 10.72 -12.79 -2.43
CA TYR A 18 9.86 -11.63 -2.18
C TYR A 18 8.89 -11.84 -1.01
N ILE A 19 8.26 -13.02 -0.94
CA ILE A 19 7.34 -13.35 0.16
C ILE A 19 8.07 -13.32 1.50
N ASN A 20 9.25 -13.96 1.56
CA ASN A 20 10.06 -13.99 2.78
C ASN A 20 10.49 -12.58 3.21
N LYS A 21 10.90 -11.75 2.26
CA LYS A 21 11.28 -10.37 2.51
C LYS A 21 10.12 -9.54 3.07
N LEU A 22 8.92 -9.65 2.50
CA LEU A 22 7.74 -8.96 2.98
C LEU A 22 7.34 -9.42 4.39
N LYS A 23 7.46 -10.72 4.67
CA LYS A 23 7.22 -11.27 6.01
C LYS A 23 8.23 -10.75 7.03
N LEU A 24 9.53 -10.67 6.68
CA LEU A 24 10.57 -10.09 7.54
C LEU A 24 10.28 -8.62 7.87
N TRP A 25 9.66 -7.89 6.95
CA TRP A 25 9.21 -6.52 7.20
C TRP A 25 7.88 -6.44 7.97
N GLY A 26 7.30 -7.57 8.39
CA GLY A 26 6.06 -7.62 9.16
C GLY A 26 4.78 -7.48 8.34
N TYR A 27 4.83 -7.68 7.02
CA TYR A 27 3.64 -7.64 6.18
C TYR A 27 3.05 -9.03 5.96
N ASP A 28 1.73 -9.12 6.10
CA ASP A 28 0.96 -10.26 5.58
C ASP A 28 0.89 -10.19 4.05
N CYS A 29 1.18 -11.29 3.37
CA CYS A 29 1.35 -11.34 1.92
C CYS A 29 0.66 -12.55 1.31
N LEU A 30 -0.11 -12.33 0.24
CA LEU A 30 -0.79 -13.38 -0.52
C LEU A 30 -0.37 -13.34 -2.00
N PRO A 31 0.24 -14.41 -2.53
CA PRO A 31 0.56 -14.54 -3.95
C PRO A 31 -0.67 -14.97 -4.76
N VAL A 32 -0.97 -14.25 -5.85
CA VAL A 32 -2.18 -14.44 -6.65
C VAL A 32 -1.89 -14.38 -8.16
N SER A 33 -2.48 -15.27 -8.91
CA SER A 33 -2.59 -15.17 -10.37
C SER A 33 -4.03 -15.38 -10.80
N ILE A 34 -4.56 -14.50 -11.65
CA ILE A 34 -5.90 -14.67 -12.24
C ILE A 34 -6.02 -15.92 -13.12
N LYS A 35 -4.90 -16.55 -13.50
CA LYS A 35 -4.85 -17.82 -14.22
C LYS A 35 -4.95 -19.04 -13.29
N ASN A 36 -4.87 -18.82 -11.98
CA ASN A 36 -4.96 -19.84 -10.94
C ASN A 36 -6.16 -19.53 -10.06
N GLU A 37 -7.30 -20.14 -10.34
CA GLU A 37 -8.56 -19.92 -9.63
C GLU A 37 -8.41 -20.13 -8.12
N GLN A 38 -7.70 -21.18 -7.69
CA GLN A 38 -7.48 -21.46 -6.26
C GLN A 38 -6.82 -20.27 -5.53
N SER A 39 -5.85 -19.60 -6.16
CA SER A 39 -5.19 -18.43 -5.54
C SER A 39 -6.11 -17.22 -5.46
N VAL A 40 -7.04 -17.08 -6.40
CA VAL A 40 -8.03 -16.01 -6.43
C VAL A 40 -9.14 -16.27 -5.40
N ASP A 41 -9.58 -17.51 -5.28
CA ASP A 41 -10.58 -17.91 -4.28
C ASP A 41 -10.06 -17.68 -2.86
N LEU A 42 -8.82 -18.05 -2.57
CA LEU A 42 -8.18 -17.77 -1.27
C LEU A 42 -8.15 -16.27 -0.97
N LEU A 43 -7.85 -15.44 -1.97
CA LEU A 43 -7.90 -13.99 -1.80
C LEU A 43 -9.33 -13.53 -1.51
N LEU A 44 -10.31 -14.01 -2.27
CA LEU A 44 -11.71 -13.65 -2.09
C LEU A 44 -12.23 -14.03 -0.70
N GLU A 45 -11.89 -15.22 -0.20
CA GLU A 45 -12.22 -15.65 1.16
C GLU A 45 -11.63 -14.70 2.20
N ARG A 46 -10.36 -14.35 2.05
CA ARG A 46 -9.68 -13.40 2.94
C ARG A 46 -10.31 -12.01 2.93
N LEU A 47 -10.75 -11.53 1.78
CA LEU A 47 -11.44 -10.24 1.66
C LEU A 47 -12.85 -10.28 2.29
N ARG A 48 -13.51 -11.42 2.26
CA ARG A 48 -14.84 -11.63 2.87
C ARG A 48 -14.82 -11.64 4.41
N GLU A 49 -13.67 -11.74 5.03
CA GLU A 49 -13.50 -11.58 6.48
C GLU A 49 -13.59 -10.10 6.92
N THR A 50 -13.50 -9.17 5.99
CA THR A 50 -13.56 -7.72 6.25
C THR A 50 -14.85 -7.11 5.76
N THR A 51 -15.34 -6.07 6.45
CA THR A 51 -16.58 -5.36 6.05
C THR A 51 -16.37 -4.52 4.79
N LEU A 52 -15.20 -3.89 4.66
CA LEU A 52 -14.87 -3.03 3.53
C LEU A 52 -13.40 -3.21 3.15
N THR A 53 -13.16 -3.44 1.87
CA THR A 53 -11.82 -3.52 1.29
C THR A 53 -11.63 -2.46 0.21
N VAL A 54 -10.49 -1.83 0.19
CA VAL A 54 -10.05 -0.90 -0.86
C VAL A 54 -8.83 -1.47 -1.56
N LEU A 55 -8.84 -1.52 -2.89
CA LEU A 55 -7.69 -1.95 -3.68
C LEU A 55 -6.83 -0.75 -4.04
N ALA A 56 -5.60 -0.73 -3.54
CA ALA A 56 -4.59 0.27 -3.89
C ALA A 56 -3.40 -0.38 -4.60
N GLY A 57 -2.77 0.36 -5.49
CA GLY A 57 -1.57 -0.12 -6.18
C GLY A 57 -1.37 0.53 -7.55
N PRO A 58 -0.20 0.35 -8.17
CA PRO A 58 0.16 1.00 -9.43
C PRO A 58 -0.76 0.60 -10.59
N SER A 59 -0.74 1.41 -11.65
CA SER A 59 -1.46 1.08 -12.89
C SER A 59 -0.90 -0.21 -13.50
N GLY A 60 -1.79 -1.06 -14.03
CA GLY A 60 -1.40 -2.33 -14.64
C GLY A 60 -1.09 -3.47 -13.67
N VAL A 61 -1.15 -3.26 -12.36
CA VAL A 61 -0.92 -4.32 -11.36
C VAL A 61 -1.99 -5.41 -11.38
N GLY A 62 -3.17 -5.16 -11.95
CA GLY A 62 -4.23 -6.16 -12.10
C GLY A 62 -5.45 -5.94 -11.21
N LYS A 63 -5.64 -4.76 -10.61
CA LYS A 63 -6.81 -4.44 -9.76
C LYS A 63 -8.13 -4.71 -10.49
N THR A 64 -8.31 -4.11 -11.67
CA THR A 64 -9.53 -4.28 -12.48
C THR A 64 -9.75 -5.73 -12.88
N SER A 65 -8.69 -6.47 -13.18
CA SER A 65 -8.80 -7.90 -13.52
C SER A 65 -9.28 -8.73 -12.35
N LEU A 66 -8.82 -8.44 -11.13
CA LEU A 66 -9.30 -9.07 -9.90
C LEU A 66 -10.76 -8.72 -9.64
N ILE A 67 -11.15 -7.44 -9.76
CA ILE A 67 -12.56 -7.00 -9.59
C ILE A 67 -13.46 -7.74 -10.56
N ASN A 68 -13.11 -7.80 -11.85
CA ASN A 68 -13.89 -8.53 -12.87
C ASN A 68 -13.98 -10.04 -12.58
N HIS A 69 -12.94 -10.62 -11.98
CA HIS A 69 -12.97 -12.02 -11.57
C HIS A 69 -13.91 -12.24 -10.38
N PHE A 70 -13.87 -11.38 -9.37
CA PHE A 70 -14.75 -11.46 -8.20
C PHE A 70 -16.21 -11.17 -8.55
N ILE A 71 -16.45 -10.31 -9.56
CA ILE A 71 -17.78 -9.84 -9.95
C ILE A 71 -17.90 -9.87 -11.49
N PRO A 72 -18.11 -11.05 -12.08
CA PRO A 72 -18.13 -11.20 -13.52
C PRO A 72 -19.21 -10.37 -14.24
N SER A 73 -20.28 -10.00 -13.53
CA SER A 73 -21.37 -9.17 -14.07
C SER A 73 -20.95 -7.72 -14.34
N LEU A 74 -19.85 -7.24 -13.75
CA LEU A 74 -19.40 -5.84 -13.90
C LEU A 74 -18.80 -5.52 -15.27
N SER A 75 -18.12 -6.47 -15.91
CA SER A 75 -17.46 -6.31 -17.23
C SER A 75 -16.67 -4.98 -17.34
N LEU A 76 -15.99 -4.59 -16.27
CA LEU A 76 -15.17 -3.38 -16.27
C LEU A 76 -14.10 -3.49 -17.37
N ARG A 77 -13.92 -2.44 -18.17
CA ARG A 77 -12.91 -2.43 -19.22
C ARG A 77 -11.52 -2.48 -18.60
N THR A 78 -10.83 -3.59 -18.78
CA THR A 78 -9.40 -3.70 -18.51
C THR A 78 -8.65 -2.96 -19.62
N SER A 79 -8.58 -1.63 -19.57
CA SER A 79 -7.84 -0.88 -20.56
C SER A 79 -6.34 -0.96 -20.25
N SER A 80 -5.61 -1.64 -21.11
CA SER A 80 -4.22 -1.30 -21.36
C SER A 80 -4.16 0.21 -21.59
N VAL A 81 -3.52 0.93 -20.63
CA VAL A 81 -3.08 2.34 -20.74
C VAL A 81 -3.82 3.13 -21.82
N SER A 82 -4.90 3.79 -21.47
CA SER A 82 -5.55 4.72 -22.39
C SER A 82 -4.64 5.93 -22.65
N LYS A 83 -3.93 5.88 -23.77
CA LYS A 83 -3.18 7.02 -24.35
C LYS A 83 -4.08 8.16 -24.85
N LYS A 84 -5.34 8.22 -24.45
CA LYS A 84 -6.25 9.30 -24.89
C LYS A 84 -7.24 9.70 -23.79
N LEU A 85 -6.81 10.64 -22.95
CA LEU A 85 -7.69 11.68 -22.45
C LEU A 85 -6.85 12.91 -22.16
N LYS A 86 -6.38 13.56 -23.25
CA LYS A 86 -6.19 15.00 -23.26
C LYS A 86 -7.59 15.63 -23.32
N ARG A 87 -7.85 16.49 -22.37
CA ARG A 87 -8.87 17.53 -22.22
C ARG A 87 -9.90 17.28 -21.11
N GLY A 88 -9.65 17.98 -20.02
CA GLY A 88 -10.58 18.99 -19.49
C GLY A 88 -11.77 18.46 -18.72
N ILE A 89 -11.91 19.03 -17.50
CA ILE A 89 -13.14 19.21 -16.75
C ILE A 89 -13.43 18.06 -15.76
N HIS A 90 -13.25 18.41 -14.48
CA HIS A 90 -13.91 17.85 -13.28
C HIS A 90 -14.36 16.39 -13.40
N THR A 91 -13.42 15.45 -13.29
CA THR A 91 -13.75 14.06 -13.02
C THR A 91 -14.11 13.98 -11.54
N THR A 92 -15.39 14.07 -11.24
CA THR A 92 -15.93 13.62 -9.95
C THR A 92 -15.51 12.16 -9.80
N ARG A 93 -14.58 11.90 -8.90
CA ARG A 93 -14.10 10.55 -8.60
C ARG A 93 -15.24 9.85 -7.84
N HIS A 94 -16.10 9.14 -8.55
CA HIS A 94 -17.10 8.29 -7.91
C HIS A 94 -16.38 7.04 -7.38
N VAL A 95 -16.46 6.84 -6.08
CA VAL A 95 -16.09 5.57 -5.46
C VAL A 95 -17.26 4.62 -5.67
N GLU A 96 -17.03 3.53 -6.37
CA GLU A 96 -18.03 2.49 -6.55
C GLU A 96 -17.82 1.38 -5.52
N LEU A 97 -18.91 0.95 -4.89
CA LEU A 97 -18.91 -0.12 -3.89
C LEU A 97 -19.57 -1.36 -4.49
N PHE A 98 -18.86 -2.47 -4.45
CA PHE A 98 -19.31 -3.74 -4.98
C PHE A 98 -19.44 -4.77 -3.87
N SER A 99 -20.56 -5.50 -3.83
CA SER A 99 -20.72 -6.62 -2.91
C SER A 99 -19.92 -7.83 -3.41
N ILE A 100 -19.07 -8.37 -2.54
CA ILE A 100 -18.31 -9.62 -2.79
C ILE A 100 -18.81 -10.79 -1.96
N GLY A 101 -20.01 -10.66 -1.36
CA GLY A 101 -20.65 -11.66 -0.50
C GLY A 101 -20.37 -11.46 0.99
N ASN A 102 -21.07 -12.21 1.84
CA ASN A 102 -20.91 -12.19 3.31
C ASN A 102 -20.97 -10.79 3.95
N ARG A 103 -21.76 -9.86 3.41
CA ARG A 103 -21.83 -8.44 3.82
C ARG A 103 -20.52 -7.67 3.62
N SER A 104 -19.58 -8.20 2.83
CA SER A 104 -18.32 -7.55 2.51
C SER A 104 -18.43 -6.73 1.23
N LEU A 105 -17.85 -5.55 1.26
CA LEU A 105 -17.85 -4.60 0.16
C LEU A 105 -16.40 -4.40 -0.35
N LEU A 106 -16.28 -4.29 -1.65
CA LEU A 106 -15.06 -3.92 -2.35
C LEU A 106 -15.25 -2.53 -2.95
N ALA A 107 -14.38 -1.58 -2.60
CA ALA A 107 -14.37 -0.25 -3.17
C ALA A 107 -13.40 -0.18 -4.34
N ASP A 108 -13.90 0.17 -5.54
CA ASP A 108 -13.04 0.64 -6.62
C ASP A 108 -12.85 2.14 -6.48
N THR A 109 -11.60 2.54 -6.32
CA THR A 109 -11.20 3.93 -6.16
C THR A 109 -10.35 4.34 -7.34
N PRO A 110 -10.95 4.88 -8.42
CA PRO A 110 -10.21 5.38 -9.57
C PRO A 110 -9.21 6.44 -9.11
N GLY A 111 -7.91 6.20 -9.34
CA GLY A 111 -6.85 7.14 -8.98
C GLY A 111 -6.09 6.87 -7.69
N PHE A 112 -6.43 5.83 -6.91
CA PHE A 112 -5.61 5.36 -5.79
C PHE A 112 -4.35 4.59 -6.27
N ASN A 113 -3.74 5.11 -7.34
CA ASN A 113 -2.52 4.51 -7.88
C ASN A 113 -1.28 4.83 -7.04
N ARG A 114 -1.33 5.94 -6.29
CA ARG A 114 -0.33 6.37 -5.32
C ARG A 114 -1.07 7.03 -4.16
N PRO A 115 -1.33 6.31 -3.06
CA PRO A 115 -1.84 6.96 -1.87
C PRO A 115 -0.80 8.00 -1.44
N GLU A 116 -1.24 9.24 -1.29
CA GLU A 116 -0.40 10.26 -0.66
C GLU A 116 -0.19 9.84 0.80
N VAL A 117 1.06 9.84 1.23
CA VAL A 117 1.37 9.60 2.64
C VAL A 117 0.95 10.85 3.42
N VAL A 118 -0.33 10.88 3.80
CA VAL A 118 -0.87 11.93 4.68
C VAL A 118 -0.62 11.49 6.12
N SER A 119 0.64 11.38 6.51
CA SER A 119 0.99 11.21 7.92
C SER A 119 1.64 12.48 8.43
N ASP A 120 1.40 12.78 9.68
CA ASP A 120 2.26 13.72 10.38
C ASP A 120 3.69 13.17 10.40
N ILE A 121 4.68 14.07 10.33
CA ILE A 121 6.10 13.70 10.38
C ILE A 121 6.39 12.82 11.59
N SER A 122 5.79 13.12 12.74
CA SER A 122 5.94 12.35 13.98
C SER A 122 5.36 10.92 13.90
N GLY A 123 4.34 10.71 13.07
CA GLY A 123 3.70 9.41 12.85
C GLY A 123 4.34 8.56 11.75
N PHE A 124 5.27 9.14 10.97
CA PHE A 124 5.80 8.47 9.77
C PHE A 124 6.53 7.15 10.08
N ALA A 125 7.30 7.10 11.17
CA ALA A 125 7.96 5.88 11.64
C ALA A 125 6.98 4.74 11.89
N GLY A 126 5.79 5.04 12.39
CA GLY A 126 4.73 4.07 12.66
C GLY A 126 4.15 3.39 11.41
N LEU A 127 4.47 3.87 10.20
CA LEU A 127 4.07 3.21 8.95
C LEU A 127 4.95 2.01 8.60
N PHE A 128 6.07 1.84 9.29
CA PHE A 128 7.02 0.75 9.10
C PHE A 128 6.80 -0.31 10.19
N PRO A 129 6.30 -1.52 9.86
CA PRO A 129 6.02 -2.54 10.88
C PRO A 129 7.23 -2.90 11.73
N GLU A 130 8.42 -3.00 11.14
CA GLU A 130 9.68 -3.29 11.82
C GLU A 130 10.12 -2.16 12.79
N PHE A 131 9.70 -0.92 12.52
CA PHE A 131 9.93 0.19 13.46
C PHE A 131 8.95 0.13 14.63
N ARG A 132 7.67 -0.18 14.35
CA ARG A 132 6.65 -0.35 15.40
C ARG A 132 7.05 -1.43 16.38
N GLU A 133 7.53 -2.57 15.90
CA GLU A 133 8.01 -3.66 16.74
C GLU A 133 9.09 -3.15 17.72
N GLN A 134 10.08 -2.37 17.27
CA GLN A 134 11.10 -1.83 18.15
C GLN A 134 10.55 -0.78 19.13
N LEU A 135 9.60 0.05 18.69
CA LEU A 135 8.95 1.07 19.50
C LEU A 135 7.99 0.49 20.55
N ASP A 136 7.40 -0.68 20.28
CA ASP A 136 6.55 -1.41 21.23
C ASP A 136 7.39 -2.03 22.36
N HIS A 137 8.61 -2.46 22.05
CA HIS A 137 9.52 -3.04 23.04
C HIS A 137 10.30 -2.01 23.86
N SER A 138 10.56 -0.83 23.28
CA SER A 138 11.40 0.20 23.90
C SER A 138 10.98 1.61 23.49
N LYS A 139 11.26 2.58 24.34
CA LYS A 139 10.94 3.99 24.07
C LYS A 139 12.21 4.79 23.81
N CYS A 140 12.16 5.68 22.81
CA CYS A 140 13.22 6.64 22.60
C CYS A 140 13.35 7.59 23.79
N ARG A 141 14.55 8.09 24.02
CA ARG A 141 14.84 9.10 25.07
C ARG A 141 13.99 10.36 24.91
N PHE A 142 13.76 10.79 23.67
CA PHE A 142 13.00 11.99 23.36
C PHE A 142 11.61 11.66 22.81
N ARG A 143 10.56 12.35 23.28
CA ARG A 143 9.17 12.14 22.83
C ARG A 143 8.94 12.57 21.39
N ASN A 144 9.72 13.51 20.88
CA ASN A 144 9.68 14.03 19.50
C ASN A 144 10.80 13.46 18.63
N CYS A 145 11.33 12.29 18.98
CA CYS A 145 12.35 11.60 18.19
C CYS A 145 11.84 11.31 16.79
N LEU A 146 12.55 11.74 15.78
CA LEU A 146 12.28 11.45 14.38
C LEU A 146 13.11 10.26 13.85
N HIS A 147 13.78 9.56 14.77
CA HIS A 147 14.57 8.35 14.47
C HIS A 147 15.66 8.55 13.40
N ARG A 148 16.29 9.73 13.41
CA ARG A 148 17.40 10.09 12.51
C ARG A 148 18.74 9.76 13.16
N ASP A 149 19.20 10.69 14.01
CA ASP A 149 20.48 10.60 14.71
C ASP A 149 20.35 11.03 16.19
N GLU A 150 19.13 11.08 16.72
CA GLU A 150 18.89 11.49 18.09
C GLU A 150 19.56 10.51 19.08
N PRO A 151 20.27 11.03 20.08
CA PRO A 151 20.91 10.17 21.08
C PRO A 151 19.84 9.45 21.91
N GLY A 152 19.99 8.13 22.06
CA GLY A 152 19.01 7.29 22.75
C GLY A 152 17.77 6.97 21.92
N CYS A 153 17.87 7.07 20.60
CA CYS A 153 16.90 6.47 19.67
C CYS A 153 17.00 4.96 19.74
N VAL A 154 15.82 4.27 19.76
CA VAL A 154 15.75 2.81 19.83
C VAL A 154 15.69 2.15 18.47
N ILE A 155 15.41 2.90 17.41
CA ILE A 155 15.35 2.35 16.05
C ILE A 155 16.76 2.03 15.56
N SER A 156 16.98 0.76 15.18
CA SER A 156 18.24 0.33 14.59
C SER A 156 18.42 0.89 13.19
N LYS A 157 19.60 1.44 12.94
CA LYS A 157 20.02 1.93 11.61
C LYS A 157 20.37 0.81 10.63
N ASP A 158 20.53 -0.41 11.14
CA ASP A 158 20.83 -1.61 10.33
C ASP A 158 19.59 -2.23 9.69
N LEU A 159 18.38 -1.69 9.99
CA LEU A 159 17.17 -2.13 9.31
C LEU A 159 17.27 -1.86 7.81
N GLU A 160 16.90 -2.86 7.00
CA GLU A 160 17.02 -2.80 5.54
C GLU A 160 16.34 -1.55 4.91
N ARG A 161 15.20 -1.14 5.49
CA ARG A 161 14.44 0.04 5.00
C ARG A 161 14.76 1.34 5.73
N TYR A 162 15.78 1.38 6.59
CA TYR A 162 16.10 2.59 7.32
C TYR A 162 16.55 3.74 6.41
N SER A 163 17.34 3.47 5.37
CA SER A 163 17.74 4.47 4.37
C SER A 163 16.52 5.03 3.63
N PHE A 164 15.61 4.14 3.19
CA PHE A 164 14.36 4.54 2.56
C PHE A 164 13.48 5.41 3.48
N TYR A 165 13.39 5.04 4.77
CA TYR A 165 12.70 5.86 5.76
C TYR A 165 13.30 7.26 5.85
N ARG A 166 14.61 7.37 5.98
CA ARG A 166 15.31 8.66 6.09
C ARG A 166 15.10 9.57 4.89
N GLU A 167 15.26 9.03 3.68
CA GLU A 167 15.08 9.79 2.43
C GLU A 167 13.66 10.38 2.36
N ASN A 168 12.64 9.56 2.61
CA ASN A 168 11.25 10.03 2.57
C ASN A 168 10.94 11.02 3.71
N LEU A 169 11.48 10.82 4.90
CA LEU A 169 11.31 11.75 6.01
C LEU A 169 11.91 13.13 5.67
N GLU A 170 13.11 13.19 5.10
CA GLU A 170 13.74 14.44 4.66
C GLU A 170 12.91 15.14 3.58
N GLU A 171 12.38 14.39 2.61
CA GLU A 171 11.49 14.93 1.60
C GLU A 171 10.21 15.53 2.22
N MET A 172 9.61 14.84 3.20
CA MET A 172 8.44 15.34 3.93
C MET A 172 8.75 16.61 4.72
N ILE A 173 9.91 16.70 5.37
CA ILE A 173 10.34 17.89 6.10
C ILE A 173 10.51 19.05 5.13
N ASN A 174 11.23 18.84 4.04
CA ASN A 174 11.51 19.88 3.05
C ASN A 174 10.26 20.37 2.30
N SER A 175 9.29 19.51 2.06
CA SER A 175 8.02 19.88 1.39
C SER A 175 7.12 20.78 2.25
N ARG A 176 7.30 20.81 3.59
CA ARG A 176 6.53 21.66 4.51
C ARG A 176 7.14 23.04 4.74
N LEU A 177 8.42 23.23 4.42
CA LEU A 177 9.12 24.50 4.67
C LEU A 177 8.57 25.72 3.87
N PRO A 178 8.02 25.60 2.65
CA PRO A 178 7.55 26.77 1.90
C PRO A 178 6.25 27.41 2.43
N TYR A 179 5.48 26.75 3.29
CA TYR A 179 4.15 27.25 3.73
C TYR A 179 4.16 27.99 5.09
N GLN A 180 5.30 28.09 5.75
CA GLN A 180 5.40 28.76 7.07
C GLN A 180 5.97 30.19 7.01
N GLU A 181 6.39 30.68 5.84
CA GLU A 181 6.95 32.05 5.72
C GLU A 181 5.91 33.14 5.38
N ASP A 182 4.65 32.79 5.06
CA ASP A 182 3.62 33.78 4.69
C ASP A 182 2.61 34.12 5.81
N SER A 183 2.91 33.81 7.07
CA SER A 183 2.07 34.22 8.22
C SER A 183 2.88 34.99 9.24
N ALA A 184 3.36 36.17 8.87
CA ALA A 184 3.81 37.22 9.76
C ALA A 184 3.04 38.51 9.49
#